data_7b407d2c7a573da50ee2d0c9a1cf9515
#
_entry.id   7b407d2c7a573da50ee2d0c9a1cf9515
#
_cell.length_a   1.000
_cell.length_b   1.000
_cell.length_c   1.000
_cell.angle_alpha   90.00
_cell.angle_beta   90.00
_cell.angle_gamma   90.00
#
_symmetry.space_group_name_H-M   'P 1'
#
loop_
_entity.id
_entity.type
_entity.pdbx_description
1 polymer ?
#
loop_
_entity_poly.entity_id
_entity_poly.type
_entity_poly.pdbx_seq_one_letter_code
_entity_poly.pdbx_strand_id
1 'polypeptide(L)'
;QDLPKSDGAAPKPAPKPGGISLPSLLARIGVVRLLAGPLGAIQDLPEGDKQAYTAYAVALRSVQTFTDEGKGMSEGGAQARAVTSLGELPVIVLSRGEDQDAKHTAAQADLLQLSTNSQQFFADQSGHSIHIDQPEAAVAAIVKMVELVRQSTQK
;
A
#
# COMPACT_ATOMS: atom_id res chain seq x y z
N GLN A 1 -4.70 17.42 -22.62
CA GLN A 1 -5.84 17.10 -21.72
C GLN A 1 -5.49 17.64 -20.36
N ASP A 2 -6.18 18.70 -19.93
CA ASP A 2 -5.95 19.34 -18.64
C ASP A 2 -6.40 18.41 -17.52
N LEU A 3 -5.47 18.10 -16.63
CA LEU A 3 -5.79 17.45 -15.36
C LEU A 3 -6.80 18.32 -14.60
N PRO A 4 -7.84 17.74 -13.98
CA PRO A 4 -8.78 18.50 -13.17
C PRO A 4 -7.98 19.23 -12.08
N LYS A 5 -8.06 20.57 -12.08
CA LYS A 5 -7.47 21.40 -11.03
C LYS A 5 -8.11 20.99 -9.71
N SER A 6 -7.30 20.49 -8.79
CA SER A 6 -7.73 20.29 -7.42
C SER A 6 -8.15 21.67 -6.88
N ASP A 7 -9.41 21.84 -6.56
CA ASP A 7 -9.88 23.01 -5.83
C ASP A 7 -9.07 23.09 -4.54
N GLY A 8 -8.28 24.17 -4.44
CA GLY A 8 -7.30 24.36 -3.39
C GLY A 8 -7.96 24.54 -2.02
N ALA A 9 -8.41 23.44 -1.44
CA ALA A 9 -8.67 23.40 -0.02
C ALA A 9 -7.32 23.60 0.69
N ALA A 10 -7.21 24.69 1.46
CA ALA A 10 -6.03 24.98 2.26
C ALA A 10 -5.61 23.72 3.06
N PRO A 11 -4.32 23.41 3.15
CA PRO A 11 -3.86 22.24 3.88
C PRO A 11 -4.40 22.31 5.31
N LYS A 12 -5.14 21.26 5.69
CA LYS A 12 -5.69 21.11 7.04
C LYS A 12 -4.52 21.21 8.04
N PRO A 13 -4.62 22.00 9.12
CA PRO A 13 -3.53 22.14 10.05
C PRO A 13 -3.10 20.76 10.55
N ALA A 14 -1.79 20.56 10.64
CA ALA A 14 -1.21 19.31 11.12
C ALA A 14 -1.89 18.90 12.44
N PRO A 15 -2.24 17.62 12.62
CA PRO A 15 -2.86 17.15 13.85
C PRO A 15 -1.93 17.49 15.02
N LYS A 16 -2.52 18.07 16.08
CA LYS A 16 -1.80 18.35 17.33
C LYS A 16 -1.12 17.05 17.81
N PRO A 17 0.09 17.11 18.35
CA PRO A 17 0.76 15.91 18.84
C PRO A 17 -0.17 15.18 19.81
N GLY A 18 -0.72 14.07 19.33
CA GLY A 18 -1.61 13.20 20.11
C GLY A 18 -0.85 12.64 21.29
N GLY A 19 -1.55 12.38 22.40
CA GLY A 19 -0.98 11.75 23.59
C GLY A 19 -0.18 10.48 23.23
N ILE A 20 0.79 10.12 24.06
CA ILE A 20 1.67 8.96 23.86
C ILE A 20 0.78 7.72 23.71
N SER A 21 0.80 7.12 22.52
CA SER A 21 0.09 5.86 22.28
C SER A 21 0.79 4.70 23.00
N LEU A 22 0.03 3.69 23.39
CA LEU A 22 0.60 2.49 24.03
C LEU A 22 1.75 1.86 23.21
N PRO A 23 1.64 1.69 21.87
CA PRO A 23 2.75 1.21 21.04
C PRO A 23 3.99 2.10 21.13
N SER A 24 3.81 3.43 21.13
CA SER A 24 4.93 4.37 21.26
C SER A 24 5.59 4.31 22.63
N LEU A 25 4.82 4.07 23.68
CA LEU A 25 5.36 3.88 25.03
C LEU A 25 6.17 2.59 25.11
N LEU A 26 5.63 1.48 24.61
CA LEU A 26 6.32 0.18 24.56
C LEU A 26 7.59 0.23 23.71
N ALA A 27 7.59 1.00 22.62
CA ALA A 27 8.78 1.22 21.81
C ALA A 27 9.86 2.00 22.58
N ARG A 28 9.47 3.01 23.37
CA ARG A 28 10.40 3.81 24.18
C ARG A 28 11.13 2.99 25.24
N ILE A 29 10.44 2.06 25.89
CA ILE A 29 11.03 1.19 26.92
C ILE A 29 11.67 -0.09 26.34
N GLY A 30 11.77 -0.20 25.03
CA GLY A 30 12.47 -1.28 24.34
C GLY A 30 11.69 -2.60 24.22
N VAL A 31 10.45 -2.67 24.73
CA VAL A 31 9.62 -3.89 24.66
C VAL A 31 9.36 -4.31 23.22
N VAL A 32 9.09 -3.36 22.32
CA VAL A 32 8.89 -3.65 20.89
C VAL A 32 10.15 -4.30 20.28
N ARG A 33 11.34 -3.84 20.69
CA ARG A 33 12.61 -4.43 20.23
C ARG A 33 12.82 -5.85 20.72
N LEU A 34 12.43 -6.12 21.97
CA LEU A 34 12.53 -7.45 22.57
C LEU A 34 11.60 -8.46 21.88
N LEU A 35 10.41 -8.00 21.48
CA LEU A 35 9.40 -8.81 20.81
C LEU A 35 9.55 -8.86 19.27
N ALA A 36 10.42 -8.07 18.70
CA ALA A 36 10.57 -7.96 17.24
C ALA A 36 11.00 -9.25 16.55
N GLY A 37 11.85 -10.06 17.22
CA GLY A 37 12.28 -11.35 16.68
C GLY A 37 11.11 -12.30 16.39
N PRO A 38 10.21 -12.56 17.37
CA PRO A 38 9.06 -13.42 17.16
C PRO A 38 7.93 -12.81 16.30
N LEU A 39 7.82 -11.47 16.25
CA LEU A 39 6.65 -10.79 15.67
C LEU A 39 6.89 -10.21 14.27
N GLY A 40 8.13 -10.12 13.81
CA GLY A 40 8.42 -9.21 12.71
C GLY A 40 9.37 -9.67 11.63
N ALA A 41 9.78 -10.93 11.59
CA ALA A 41 10.62 -11.38 10.49
C ALA A 41 9.77 -11.50 9.21
N ILE A 42 9.98 -10.63 8.26
CA ILE A 42 9.59 -10.88 6.87
C ILE A 42 10.47 -12.04 6.41
N GLN A 43 9.87 -13.23 6.27
CA GLN A 43 10.62 -14.49 6.13
C GLN A 43 11.34 -14.57 4.78
N ASP A 44 10.83 -13.89 3.76
CA ASP A 44 11.29 -14.00 2.37
C ASP A 44 12.37 -12.99 1.97
N LEU A 45 12.81 -12.14 2.89
CA LEU A 45 13.95 -11.27 2.66
C LEU A 45 15.29 -11.99 2.89
N PRO A 46 16.36 -11.63 2.16
CA PRO A 46 17.73 -12.05 2.47
C PRO A 46 18.11 -11.72 3.92
N GLU A 47 18.94 -12.54 4.56
CA GLU A 47 19.19 -12.46 6.01
C GLU A 47 19.77 -11.09 6.45
N GLY A 48 20.62 -10.46 5.63
CA GLY A 48 21.13 -9.12 5.89
C GLY A 48 20.04 -8.05 5.89
N ASP A 49 19.08 -8.19 4.99
CA ASP A 49 17.98 -7.24 4.85
C ASP A 49 16.94 -7.43 5.96
N LYS A 50 16.73 -8.66 6.44
CA LYS A 50 15.88 -8.94 7.61
C LYS A 50 16.35 -8.19 8.86
N GLN A 51 17.67 -8.19 9.12
CA GLN A 51 18.23 -7.48 10.26
C GLN A 51 18.04 -5.98 10.15
N ALA A 52 18.33 -5.40 8.99
CA ALA A 52 18.14 -3.98 8.72
C ALA A 52 16.67 -3.57 8.83
N TYR A 53 15.77 -4.36 8.22
CA TYR A 53 14.33 -4.13 8.29
C TYR A 53 13.79 -4.22 9.71
N THR A 54 14.21 -5.25 10.47
CA THR A 54 13.79 -5.39 11.88
C THR A 54 14.25 -4.21 12.71
N ALA A 55 15.50 -3.78 12.56
CA ALA A 55 16.02 -2.62 13.27
C ALA A 55 15.25 -1.33 12.95
N TYR A 56 14.88 -1.14 11.68
CA TYR A 56 14.05 -0.03 11.25
C TYR A 56 12.62 -0.10 11.80
N ALA A 57 11.97 -1.26 11.67
CA ALA A 57 10.56 -1.44 12.06
C ALA A 57 10.32 -1.20 13.57
N VAL A 58 11.30 -1.54 14.42
CA VAL A 58 11.19 -1.33 15.86
C VAL A 58 11.66 0.04 16.34
N ALA A 59 12.19 0.87 15.44
CA ALA A 59 12.58 2.24 15.79
C ALA A 59 11.34 3.03 16.23
N LEU A 60 11.47 3.83 17.29
CA LEU A 60 10.36 4.62 17.82
C LEU A 60 9.67 5.45 16.74
N ARG A 61 10.47 6.06 15.85
CA ARG A 61 9.94 6.88 14.76
C ARG A 61 9.08 6.05 13.79
N SER A 62 9.50 4.85 13.44
CA SER A 62 8.73 3.96 12.56
C SER A 62 7.42 3.53 13.19
N VAL A 63 7.42 3.18 14.48
CA VAL A 63 6.21 2.84 15.24
C VAL A 63 5.25 4.03 15.29
N GLN A 64 5.75 5.23 15.48
CA GLN A 64 4.93 6.45 15.49
C GLN A 64 4.33 6.71 14.09
N THR A 65 5.14 6.66 13.04
CA THR A 65 4.69 6.84 11.66
C THR A 65 3.59 5.84 11.30
N PHE A 66 3.82 4.56 11.56
CA PHE A 66 2.81 3.51 11.32
C PHE A 66 1.49 3.78 12.06
N THR A 67 1.59 4.22 13.31
CA THR A 67 0.39 4.56 14.12
C THR A 67 -0.37 5.75 13.52
N ASP A 68 0.34 6.77 13.05
CA ASP A 68 -0.28 7.98 12.50
C ASP A 68 -0.83 7.74 11.09
N GLU A 69 -0.18 6.92 10.28
CA GLU A 69 -0.73 6.43 9.00
C GLU A 69 -2.02 5.64 9.22
N GLY A 70 -2.05 4.74 10.21
CA GLY A 70 -3.26 3.99 10.56
C GLY A 70 -4.46 4.89 10.91
N LYS A 71 -4.23 6.01 11.59
CA LYS A 71 -5.28 7.01 11.89
C LYS A 71 -5.79 7.70 10.62
N GLY A 72 -4.90 7.94 9.64
CA GLY A 72 -5.25 8.55 8.36
C GLY A 72 -6.01 7.63 7.39
N MET A 73 -5.97 6.32 7.58
CA MET A 73 -6.55 5.35 6.65
C MET A 73 -8.07 5.54 6.43
N SER A 74 -8.82 5.90 7.48
CA SER A 74 -10.27 6.09 7.35
C SER A 74 -10.61 7.30 6.48
N GLU A 75 -9.89 8.40 6.63
CA GLU A 75 -10.05 9.62 5.84
C GLU A 75 -9.57 9.40 4.39
N GLY A 76 -8.40 8.80 4.20
CA GLY A 76 -7.88 8.42 2.89
C GLY A 76 -8.81 7.44 2.15
N GLY A 77 -9.37 6.48 2.86
CA GLY A 77 -10.38 5.56 2.31
C GLY A 77 -11.68 6.26 1.89
N ALA A 78 -12.10 7.31 2.61
CA ALA A 78 -13.25 8.11 2.22
C ALA A 78 -12.98 8.92 0.94
N GLN A 79 -11.79 9.52 0.84
CA GLN A 79 -11.37 10.24 -0.37
C GLN A 79 -11.25 9.30 -1.58
N ALA A 80 -10.66 8.12 -1.41
CA ALA A 80 -10.57 7.13 -2.47
C ALA A 80 -11.94 6.68 -2.99
N ARG A 81 -12.90 6.47 -2.08
CA ARG A 81 -14.29 6.11 -2.46
C ARG A 81 -15.05 7.21 -3.20
N ALA A 82 -14.61 8.46 -3.12
CA ALA A 82 -15.18 9.54 -3.89
C ALA A 82 -14.80 9.48 -5.38
N VAL A 83 -13.74 8.76 -5.73
CA VAL A 83 -13.35 8.51 -7.12
C VAL A 83 -14.25 7.41 -7.68
N THR A 84 -15.18 7.78 -8.54
CA THR A 84 -16.15 6.85 -9.14
C THR A 84 -15.80 6.43 -10.55
N SER A 85 -14.89 7.13 -11.22
CA SER A 85 -14.43 6.80 -12.57
C SER A 85 -13.05 7.40 -12.85
N LEU A 86 -12.24 6.64 -13.57
CA LEU A 86 -10.96 7.06 -14.15
C LEU A 86 -11.07 7.17 -15.69
N GLY A 87 -12.28 7.02 -16.25
CA GLY A 87 -12.53 7.08 -17.68
C GLY A 87 -11.81 5.98 -18.45
N GLU A 88 -10.95 6.35 -19.40
CA GLU A 88 -10.17 5.43 -20.25
C GLU A 88 -8.71 5.28 -19.78
N LEU A 89 -8.35 5.82 -18.63
CA LEU A 89 -6.99 5.67 -18.11
C LEU A 89 -6.66 4.18 -17.93
N PRO A 90 -5.49 3.70 -18.37
CA PRO A 90 -5.11 2.31 -18.15
C PRO A 90 -5.00 2.03 -16.65
N VAL A 91 -5.63 0.97 -16.20
CA VAL A 91 -5.60 0.50 -14.81
C VAL A 91 -5.16 -0.97 -14.80
N ILE A 92 -4.18 -1.28 -13.98
CA ILE A 92 -3.80 -2.66 -13.68
C ILE A 92 -4.06 -2.92 -12.20
N VAL A 93 -4.89 -3.93 -11.94
CA VAL A 93 -5.13 -4.46 -10.59
C VAL A 93 -4.29 -5.72 -10.43
N LEU A 94 -3.21 -5.63 -9.66
CA LEU A 94 -2.39 -6.80 -9.33
C LEU A 94 -2.87 -7.35 -7.98
N SER A 95 -3.46 -8.53 -8.02
CA SER A 95 -4.06 -9.19 -6.86
C SER A 95 -3.18 -10.33 -6.36
N ARG A 96 -3.13 -10.51 -5.04
CA ARG A 96 -2.50 -11.68 -4.44
C ARG A 96 -3.27 -12.96 -4.75
N GLY A 97 -2.60 -14.11 -4.81
CA GLY A 97 -3.22 -15.41 -5.01
C GLY A 97 -3.59 -16.11 -3.70
N GLU A 98 -2.81 -15.88 -2.64
CA GLU A 98 -3.00 -16.48 -1.33
C GLU A 98 -3.84 -15.62 -0.39
N ASP A 99 -4.38 -16.21 0.67
CA ASP A 99 -5.16 -15.54 1.73
C ASP A 99 -6.31 -14.66 1.20
N GLN A 100 -6.94 -15.07 0.11
CA GLN A 100 -8.09 -14.38 -0.44
C GLN A 100 -9.37 -14.83 0.29
N ASP A 101 -10.15 -13.85 0.74
CA ASP A 101 -11.53 -14.04 1.13
C ASP A 101 -12.48 -13.40 0.11
N ALA A 102 -13.76 -13.71 0.22
CA ALA A 102 -14.80 -13.20 -0.69
C ALA A 102 -14.87 -11.67 -0.70
N LYS A 103 -14.62 -11.02 0.45
CA LYS A 103 -14.63 -9.56 0.58
C LYS A 103 -13.44 -8.94 -0.15
N HIS A 104 -12.26 -9.54 -0.01
CA HIS A 104 -11.05 -9.07 -0.73
C HIS A 104 -11.25 -9.23 -2.24
N THR A 105 -11.71 -10.39 -2.70
CA THR A 105 -11.97 -10.64 -4.12
C THR A 105 -12.98 -9.66 -4.72
N ALA A 106 -14.08 -9.40 -4.01
CA ALA A 106 -15.06 -8.41 -4.45
C ALA A 106 -14.47 -7.00 -4.53
N ALA A 107 -13.69 -6.58 -3.53
CA ALA A 107 -13.05 -5.27 -3.53
C ALA A 107 -12.04 -5.11 -4.69
N GLN A 108 -11.30 -6.16 -5.06
CA GLN A 108 -10.41 -6.13 -6.23
C GLN A 108 -11.21 -6.04 -7.54
N ALA A 109 -12.33 -6.74 -7.65
CA ALA A 109 -13.22 -6.66 -8.81
C ALA A 109 -13.85 -5.26 -8.98
N ASP A 110 -14.20 -4.59 -7.87
CA ASP A 110 -14.74 -3.24 -7.89
C ASP A 110 -13.72 -2.23 -8.46
N LEU A 111 -12.43 -2.41 -8.21
CA LEU A 111 -11.39 -1.54 -8.78
C LEU A 111 -11.35 -1.59 -10.31
N LEU A 112 -11.70 -2.73 -10.91
CA LEU A 112 -11.75 -2.86 -12.37
C LEU A 112 -12.86 -2.02 -12.99
N GLN A 113 -13.91 -1.71 -12.25
CA GLN A 113 -15.02 -0.89 -12.73
C GLN A 113 -14.67 0.61 -12.83
N LEU A 114 -13.55 1.03 -12.25
CA LEU A 114 -13.15 2.44 -12.27
C LEU A 114 -12.71 2.92 -13.66
N SER A 115 -12.27 2.01 -14.54
CA SER A 115 -11.84 2.39 -15.89
C SER A 115 -12.37 1.42 -16.93
N THR A 116 -12.69 1.92 -18.12
CA THR A 116 -13.00 1.10 -19.29
C THR A 116 -11.77 0.37 -19.87
N ASN A 117 -10.56 0.74 -19.42
CA ASN A 117 -9.29 0.14 -19.82
C ASN A 117 -8.59 -0.51 -18.61
N SER A 118 -9.30 -1.40 -17.93
CA SER A 118 -8.80 -2.11 -16.75
C SER A 118 -8.36 -3.53 -17.09
N GLN A 119 -7.31 -4.00 -16.43
CA GLN A 119 -6.80 -5.37 -16.51
C GLN A 119 -6.48 -5.88 -15.11
N GLN A 120 -6.71 -7.18 -14.86
CA GLN A 120 -6.33 -7.82 -13.61
C GLN A 120 -5.26 -8.89 -13.85
N PHE A 121 -4.27 -8.91 -12.99
CA PHE A 121 -3.24 -9.95 -12.91
C PHE A 121 -3.21 -10.54 -11.51
N PHE A 122 -2.74 -11.78 -11.41
CA PHE A 122 -2.62 -12.48 -10.14
C PHE A 122 -1.16 -12.83 -9.86
N ALA A 123 -0.75 -12.62 -8.63
CA ALA A 123 0.48 -13.15 -8.06
C ALA A 123 0.11 -14.38 -7.25
N ASP A 124 0.02 -15.52 -7.95
CA ASP A 124 -0.60 -16.76 -7.43
C ASP A 124 0.10 -17.34 -6.19
N GLN A 125 1.40 -17.04 -6.04
CA GLN A 125 2.24 -17.53 -4.94
C GLN A 125 2.52 -16.44 -3.90
N SER A 126 1.70 -15.40 -3.85
CA SER A 126 1.92 -14.26 -2.96
C SER A 126 0.77 -14.05 -2.01
N GLY A 127 1.11 -13.72 -0.77
CA GLY A 127 0.22 -13.15 0.22
C GLY A 127 0.09 -11.62 0.06
N HIS A 128 0.01 -10.92 1.19
CA HIS A 128 -0.22 -9.47 1.20
C HIS A 128 0.93 -8.66 0.57
N SER A 129 2.14 -9.14 0.66
CA SER A 129 3.36 -8.40 0.28
C SER A 129 3.88 -8.82 -1.09
N ILE A 130 3.08 -8.66 -2.16
CA ILE A 130 3.38 -9.15 -3.51
C ILE A 130 4.80 -8.76 -3.98
N HIS A 131 5.24 -7.56 -3.67
CA HIS A 131 6.56 -7.04 -4.06
C HIS A 131 7.74 -7.73 -3.35
N ILE A 132 7.46 -8.50 -2.29
CA ILE A 132 8.43 -9.30 -1.54
C ILE A 132 8.29 -10.77 -1.92
N ASP A 133 7.06 -11.28 -1.90
CA ASP A 133 6.76 -12.69 -2.08
C ASP A 133 6.95 -13.13 -3.54
N GLN A 134 6.55 -12.26 -4.50
CA GLN A 134 6.59 -12.53 -5.93
C GLN A 134 6.95 -11.26 -6.72
N PRO A 135 8.19 -10.72 -6.57
CA PRO A 135 8.60 -9.44 -7.15
C PRO A 135 8.49 -9.40 -8.68
N GLU A 136 8.66 -10.53 -9.35
CA GLU A 136 8.53 -10.62 -10.82
C GLU A 136 7.11 -10.31 -11.29
N ALA A 137 6.07 -10.63 -10.52
CA ALA A 137 4.69 -10.27 -10.85
C ALA A 137 4.48 -8.75 -10.77
N ALA A 138 5.06 -8.10 -9.77
CA ALA A 138 5.02 -6.64 -9.62
C ALA A 138 5.77 -5.95 -10.77
N VAL A 139 6.96 -6.43 -11.13
CA VAL A 139 7.76 -5.91 -12.24
C VAL A 139 7.00 -6.07 -13.57
N ALA A 140 6.42 -7.25 -13.83
CA ALA A 140 5.65 -7.51 -15.04
C ALA A 140 4.45 -6.56 -15.17
N ALA A 141 3.71 -6.30 -14.08
CA ALA A 141 2.60 -5.36 -14.06
C ALA A 141 3.05 -3.92 -14.38
N ILE A 142 4.19 -3.48 -13.83
CA ILE A 142 4.76 -2.15 -14.11
C ILE A 142 5.17 -2.03 -15.57
N VAL A 143 5.89 -3.02 -16.11
CA VAL A 143 6.30 -3.04 -17.53
C VAL A 143 5.09 -2.97 -18.44
N LYS A 144 4.05 -3.78 -18.14
CA LYS A 144 2.79 -3.76 -18.89
C LYS A 144 2.10 -2.40 -18.85
N MET A 145 2.07 -1.73 -17.70
CA MET A 145 1.53 -0.38 -17.58
C MET A 145 2.28 0.62 -18.47
N VAL A 146 3.61 0.57 -18.46
CA VAL A 146 4.44 1.43 -19.32
C VAL A 146 4.13 1.23 -20.81
N GLU A 147 3.94 -0.02 -21.23
CA GLU A 147 3.56 -0.35 -22.61
C GLU A 147 2.19 0.24 -22.96
N LEU A 148 1.18 0.07 -22.11
CA LEU A 148 -0.17 0.61 -22.31
C LEU A 148 -0.16 2.13 -22.46
N VAL A 149 0.57 2.83 -21.58
CA VAL A 149 0.69 4.28 -21.65
C VAL A 149 1.37 4.75 -22.94
N ARG A 150 2.46 4.09 -23.34
CA ARG A 150 3.15 4.43 -24.60
C ARG A 150 2.27 4.22 -25.84
N GLN A 151 1.46 3.18 -25.86
CA GLN A 151 0.52 2.92 -26.96
C GLN A 151 -0.61 3.97 -27.01
N SER A 152 -1.08 4.44 -25.87
CA SER A 152 -2.12 5.48 -25.80
C SER A 152 -1.63 6.87 -26.24
N THR A 153 -0.33 7.15 -26.08
CA THR A 153 0.29 8.44 -26.47
C THR A 153 0.61 8.52 -27.96
N GLN A 154 0.59 7.40 -28.70
CA GLN A 154 0.88 7.34 -30.14
C GLN A 154 -0.37 7.44 -31.03
N LYS A 155 -1.55 7.56 -30.44
CA LYS A 155 -2.83 7.81 -31.13
C LYS A 155 -3.22 9.28 -31.05
#